data_4f18d78a2708942c82a0a56d16d9c7b6
#
_entry.id   4f18d78a2708942c82a0a56d16d9c7b6
#
_cell.length_a   1.000
_cell.length_b   1.000
_cell.length_c   1.000
_cell.angle_alpha   90.00
_cell.angle_beta   90.00
_cell.angle_gamma   90.00
#
_symmetry.space_group_name_H-M   'P 1'
#
loop_
_entity.id
_entity.type
_entity.pdbx_description
1 polymer ?
#
loop_
_entity_poly.entity_id
_entity_poly.type
_entity_poly.pdbx_seq_one_letter_code
_entity_poly.pdbx_strand_id
1 'polypeptide(L)'
;MKVSMLVLAGAAMLAAGAAQASDDDAKKLLQKSGCTACHSEDKKLVGPAYKDVAAKYKGDAAAAGKLAEKVKKGGSGVWGPVPMPPNANVKDDDIKTMVAYVLTLKK
;
A
#
# COMPACT_ATOMS: atom_id res chain seq x y z
N MET A 1 -41.28 5.96 43.29
CA MET A 1 -40.79 6.00 43.05
C MET A 1 -40.16 5.77 42.06
N LYS A 2 -39.70 5.64 41.38
CA LYS A 2 -39.17 5.63 40.56
C LYS A 2 -38.29 5.51 39.86
N VAL A 3 -37.71 5.07 39.21
CA VAL A 3 -37.00 4.76 38.67
C VAL A 3 -36.59 4.94 37.55
N SER A 4 -35.94 5.25 37.10
CA SER A 4 -35.47 5.57 36.14
C SER A 4 -34.65 5.00 35.40
N MET A 5 -34.58 4.63 34.72
CA MET A 5 -33.81 4.15 34.01
C MET A 5 -33.10 4.59 33.13
N LEU A 6 -32.34 4.43 32.74
CA LEU A 6 -31.56 4.89 32.01
C LEU A 6 -31.08 4.21 30.99
N VAL A 7 -30.91 4.44 30.23
CA VAL A 7 -30.49 3.91 29.27
C VAL A 7 -29.44 4.24 28.71
N LEU A 8 -28.74 3.78 28.30
CA LEU A 8 -27.73 4.06 27.82
C LEU A 8 -27.61 3.74 26.57
N ALA A 9 -27.37 4.30 25.94
CA ALA A 9 -27.16 4.19 24.73
C ALA A 9 -25.95 3.74 24.37
N GLY A 10 -25.80 2.82 23.93
CA GLY A 10 -24.64 2.40 23.53
C GLY A 10 -24.20 3.04 22.34
N ALA A 11 -23.22 3.58 22.36
CA ALA A 11 -22.72 4.19 21.29
C ALA A 11 -22.16 3.25 20.43
N ALA A 12 -22.70 3.00 19.48
CA ALA A 12 -22.19 2.15 18.62
C ALA A 12 -21.17 2.82 17.89
N MET A 13 -20.05 2.58 18.09
CA MET A 13 -19.11 3.06 17.45
C MET A 13 -19.00 2.44 16.22
N LEU A 14 -19.50 2.78 15.31
CA LEU A 14 -19.24 2.34 14.10
C LEU A 14 -18.07 2.83 13.69
N ALA A 15 -17.15 2.16 13.72
CA ALA A 15 -15.98 2.49 13.06
C ALA A 15 -16.31 2.30 11.69
N ALA A 16 -16.81 3.18 11.18
CA ALA A 16 -17.06 3.07 9.88
C ALA A 16 -15.83 3.24 9.28
N GLY A 17 -15.14 2.45 9.34
CA GLY A 17 -14.00 2.64 8.88
C GLY A 17 -13.90 2.52 7.49
N ALA A 18 -13.09 3.13 7.04
CA ALA A 18 -12.68 2.97 5.79
C ALA A 18 -12.38 1.56 5.64
N ALA A 19 -12.94 0.97 4.76
CA ALA A 19 -12.64 -0.34 4.46
C ALA A 19 -11.23 -0.33 3.98
N GLN A 20 -10.35 -0.74 4.78
CA GLN A 20 -9.02 -0.89 4.32
C GLN A 20 -8.98 -2.19 3.59
N ALA A 21 -8.46 -2.15 2.43
CA ALA A 21 -8.24 -3.35 1.65
C ALA A 21 -7.33 -4.28 2.44
N SER A 22 -7.62 -5.53 2.43
CA SER A 22 -6.79 -6.52 3.12
C SER A 22 -5.47 -6.70 2.39
N ASP A 23 -4.53 -7.33 3.04
CA ASP A 23 -3.26 -7.67 2.42
C ASP A 23 -3.47 -8.59 1.21
N ASP A 24 -4.45 -9.48 1.27
CA ASP A 24 -4.75 -10.34 0.14
C ASP A 24 -5.26 -9.54 -1.05
N ASP A 25 -6.05 -8.50 -0.82
CA ASP A 25 -6.52 -7.63 -1.88
C ASP A 25 -5.34 -6.89 -2.53
N ALA A 26 -4.42 -6.42 -1.71
CA ALA A 26 -3.22 -5.75 -2.23
C ALA A 26 -2.37 -6.69 -3.08
N LYS A 27 -2.19 -7.94 -2.63
CA LYS A 27 -1.44 -8.92 -3.40
C LYS A 27 -2.10 -9.21 -4.74
N LYS A 28 -3.42 -9.30 -4.77
CA LYS A 28 -4.15 -9.51 -6.02
C LYS A 28 -3.99 -8.33 -6.95
N LEU A 29 -4.01 -7.12 -6.41
CA LEU A 29 -3.79 -5.92 -7.21
C LEU A 29 -2.39 -5.89 -7.81
N LEU A 30 -1.39 -6.29 -7.04
CA LEU A 30 -0.01 -6.35 -7.53
C LEU A 30 0.09 -7.33 -8.71
N GLN A 31 -0.54 -8.49 -8.61
CA GLN A 31 -0.53 -9.45 -9.69
C GLN A 31 -1.31 -8.93 -10.89
N LYS A 32 -2.48 -8.43 -10.68
CA LYS A 32 -3.34 -7.94 -11.76
C LYS A 32 -2.72 -6.78 -12.49
N SER A 33 -1.98 -5.95 -11.79
CA SER A 33 -1.34 -4.77 -12.38
C SER A 33 0.01 -5.08 -13.02
N GLY A 34 0.44 -6.34 -12.97
CA GLY A 34 1.68 -6.75 -13.62
C GLY A 34 2.96 -6.44 -12.82
N CYS A 35 2.81 -6.01 -11.59
CA CYS A 35 3.96 -5.62 -10.78
C CYS A 35 4.86 -6.82 -10.46
N THR A 36 4.29 -8.00 -10.32
CA THR A 36 5.03 -9.20 -9.96
C THR A 36 5.92 -9.74 -11.07
N ALA A 37 5.81 -9.20 -12.27
CA ALA A 37 6.73 -9.55 -13.34
C ALA A 37 8.13 -9.01 -13.07
N CYS A 38 8.25 -7.92 -12.35
CA CYS A 38 9.52 -7.27 -12.07
C CYS A 38 9.88 -7.20 -10.59
N HIS A 39 8.92 -7.42 -9.72
CA HIS A 39 9.13 -7.34 -8.27
C HIS A 39 8.70 -8.62 -7.56
N SER A 40 9.42 -8.95 -6.51
CA SER A 40 9.05 -10.01 -5.57
C SER A 40 9.09 -9.43 -4.18
N GLU A 41 8.45 -10.06 -3.22
CA GLU A 41 8.50 -9.60 -1.84
C GLU A 41 9.90 -9.76 -1.25
N ASP A 42 10.56 -10.87 -1.55
CA ASP A 42 11.81 -11.24 -0.91
C ASP A 42 13.05 -11.12 -1.76
N LYS A 43 12.91 -11.11 -3.06
CA LYS A 43 14.07 -11.18 -3.95
C LYS A 43 14.09 -10.06 -4.95
N LYS A 44 15.27 -9.61 -5.29
CA LYS A 44 15.42 -8.68 -6.40
C LYS A 44 15.22 -9.44 -7.70
N LEU A 45 14.40 -8.94 -8.54
CA LEU A 45 14.24 -9.42 -9.90
C LEU A 45 14.72 -8.31 -10.83
N VAL A 46 13.88 -7.83 -11.73
CA VAL A 46 14.21 -6.65 -12.53
C VAL A 46 14.21 -5.41 -11.62
N GLY A 47 13.20 -5.30 -10.75
CA GLY A 47 13.13 -4.25 -9.76
C GLY A 47 13.50 -4.73 -8.37
N PRO A 48 13.60 -3.84 -7.40
CA PRO A 48 13.97 -4.21 -6.05
C PRO A 48 12.90 -5.07 -5.37
N ALA A 49 13.34 -5.88 -4.42
CA ALA A 49 12.39 -6.62 -3.58
C ALA A 49 11.55 -5.63 -2.79
N TYR A 50 10.28 -5.94 -2.57
CA TYR A 50 9.40 -5.05 -1.82
C TYR A 50 9.89 -4.85 -0.38
N LYS A 51 10.47 -5.86 0.24
CA LYS A 51 11.03 -5.72 1.58
C LYS A 51 12.17 -4.72 1.62
N ASP A 52 12.96 -4.64 0.56
CA ASP A 52 14.02 -3.67 0.46
C ASP A 52 13.47 -2.26 0.26
N VAL A 53 12.39 -2.13 -0.51
CA VAL A 53 11.71 -0.86 -0.66
C VAL A 53 11.20 -0.37 0.69
N ALA A 54 10.54 -1.25 1.43
CA ALA A 54 10.02 -0.90 2.76
C ALA A 54 11.14 -0.48 3.70
N ALA A 55 12.26 -1.19 3.66
CA ALA A 55 13.41 -0.86 4.51
C ALA A 55 14.02 0.50 4.16
N LYS A 56 14.11 0.80 2.86
CA LYS A 56 14.68 2.08 2.42
C LYS A 56 13.85 3.25 2.90
N TYR A 57 12.54 3.11 2.88
CA TYR A 57 11.64 4.20 3.21
C TYR A 57 11.14 4.17 4.66
N LYS A 58 11.73 3.33 5.50
CA LYS A 58 11.31 3.22 6.88
C LYS A 58 11.47 4.57 7.58
N GLY A 59 10.43 5.04 8.20
CA GLY A 59 10.46 6.32 8.90
C GLY A 59 10.23 7.54 8.03
N ASP A 60 10.06 7.36 6.72
CA ASP A 60 9.80 8.49 5.83
C ASP A 60 8.29 8.70 5.72
N ALA A 61 7.79 9.76 6.33
CA ALA A 61 6.36 10.05 6.32
C ALA A 61 5.83 10.38 4.93
N ALA A 62 6.70 10.75 4.00
CA ALA A 62 6.30 11.07 2.64
C ALA A 62 6.41 9.87 1.69
N ALA A 63 6.83 8.72 2.18
CA ALA A 63 7.10 7.56 1.33
C ALA A 63 5.89 7.12 0.52
N ALA A 64 4.71 7.08 1.14
CA ALA A 64 3.52 6.62 0.43
C ALA A 64 3.23 7.47 -0.80
N GLY A 65 3.31 8.77 -0.67
CA GLY A 65 3.08 9.68 -1.79
C GLY A 65 4.17 9.58 -2.86
N LYS A 66 5.42 9.48 -2.43
CA LYS A 66 6.55 9.36 -3.36
C LYS A 66 6.45 8.08 -4.17
N LEU A 67 6.11 6.98 -3.51
CA LEU A 67 6.02 5.68 -4.19
C LEU A 67 4.79 5.60 -5.07
N ALA A 68 3.68 6.19 -4.66
CA ALA A 68 2.49 6.22 -5.50
C ALA A 68 2.77 6.98 -6.79
N GLU A 69 3.48 8.09 -6.70
CA GLU A 69 3.86 8.85 -7.88
C GLU A 69 4.82 8.04 -8.76
N LYS A 70 5.78 7.36 -8.14
CA LYS A 70 6.73 6.52 -8.88
C LYS A 70 6.01 5.42 -9.65
N VAL A 71 5.02 4.77 -9.05
CA VAL A 71 4.26 3.73 -9.72
C VAL A 71 3.49 4.32 -10.90
N LYS A 72 2.86 5.46 -10.71
CA LYS A 72 2.04 6.07 -11.74
C LYS A 72 2.86 6.56 -12.92
N LYS A 73 3.96 7.24 -12.64
CA LYS A 73 4.77 7.89 -13.65
C LYS A 73 5.99 7.11 -14.11
N GLY A 74 6.39 6.13 -13.33
CA GLY A 74 7.60 5.37 -13.62
C GLY A 74 8.87 6.16 -13.35
N GLY A 75 9.96 5.66 -13.81
CA GLY A 75 11.25 6.33 -13.70
C GLY A 75 12.37 5.40 -13.30
N SER A 76 13.56 5.95 -13.13
CA SER A 76 14.75 5.19 -12.77
C SER A 76 15.64 6.02 -11.86
N GLY A 77 16.74 5.45 -11.43
CA GLY A 77 17.78 6.17 -10.68
C GLY A 77 17.84 5.86 -9.21
N VAL A 78 16.72 5.69 -8.54
CA VAL A 78 16.72 5.41 -7.10
C VAL A 78 17.30 4.02 -6.84
N TRP A 79 16.97 3.06 -7.68
CA TRP A 79 17.42 1.68 -7.55
C TRP A 79 18.33 1.24 -8.69
N GLY A 80 18.92 2.18 -9.39
CA GLY A 80 19.80 1.90 -10.51
C GLY A 80 19.21 2.36 -11.82
N PRO A 81 19.86 2.00 -12.95
CA PRO A 81 19.52 2.55 -14.25
C PRO A 81 18.32 1.89 -14.93
N VAL A 82 17.88 0.74 -14.46
CA VAL A 82 16.77 0.04 -15.11
C VAL A 82 15.47 0.80 -14.82
N PRO A 83 14.75 1.26 -15.85
CA PRO A 83 13.55 2.05 -15.60
C PRO A 83 12.35 1.19 -15.22
N MET A 84 11.54 1.71 -14.32
CA MET A 84 10.23 1.16 -14.04
C MET A 84 9.26 1.83 -15.01
N PRO A 85 8.51 1.07 -15.79
CA PRO A 85 7.56 1.69 -16.71
C PRO A 85 6.40 2.35 -15.96
N PRO A 86 5.78 3.36 -16.55
CA PRO A 86 4.64 4.00 -15.91
C PRO A 86 3.41 3.10 -15.91
N ASN A 87 2.63 3.20 -14.85
CA ASN A 87 1.38 2.45 -14.73
C ASN A 87 0.21 3.42 -14.78
N ALA A 88 0.13 4.17 -15.85
CA ALA A 88 -0.84 5.25 -15.99
C ALA A 88 -2.30 4.78 -15.94
N ASN A 89 -2.54 3.54 -16.31
CA ASN A 89 -3.90 3.01 -16.34
C ASN A 89 -4.36 2.37 -15.03
N VAL A 90 -3.49 2.26 -14.04
CA VAL A 90 -3.87 1.73 -12.74
C VAL A 90 -4.52 2.85 -11.94
N LYS A 91 -5.62 2.56 -11.30
CA LYS A 91 -6.35 3.58 -10.53
C LYS A 91 -5.52 4.05 -9.34
N ASP A 92 -5.62 5.33 -9.04
CA ASP A 92 -4.86 5.91 -7.94
C ASP A 92 -5.14 5.23 -6.60
N ASP A 93 -6.39 4.86 -6.33
CA ASP A 93 -6.73 4.18 -5.09
C ASP A 93 -6.10 2.79 -5.02
N ASP A 94 -6.02 2.10 -6.14
CA ASP A 94 -5.37 0.79 -6.21
C ASP A 94 -3.86 0.93 -5.98
N ILE A 95 -3.26 1.95 -6.55
CA ILE A 95 -1.85 2.24 -6.32
C ILE A 95 -1.59 2.50 -4.84
N LYS A 96 -2.43 3.30 -4.20
CA LYS A 96 -2.29 3.58 -2.77
C LYS A 96 -2.40 2.32 -1.93
N THR A 97 -3.32 1.44 -2.28
CA THR A 97 -3.48 0.16 -1.58
C THR A 97 -2.24 -0.70 -1.71
N MET A 98 -1.70 -0.81 -2.92
CA MET A 98 -0.50 -1.60 -3.17
C MET A 98 0.72 -1.02 -2.45
N VAL A 99 0.91 0.28 -2.53
CA VAL A 99 2.04 0.96 -1.87
C VAL A 99 1.96 0.80 -0.36
N ALA A 100 0.77 0.96 0.22
CA ALA A 100 0.58 0.79 1.66
C ALA A 100 0.98 -0.61 2.10
N TYR A 101 0.60 -1.61 1.33
CA TYR A 101 0.97 -3.00 1.63
C TYR A 101 2.49 -3.19 1.56
N VAL A 102 3.12 -2.71 0.49
CA VAL A 102 4.58 -2.83 0.33
C VAL A 102 5.31 -2.22 1.51
N LEU A 103 4.86 -1.06 1.97
CA LEU A 103 5.51 -0.37 3.09
C LEU A 103 5.34 -1.07 4.44
N THR A 104 4.44 -2.04 4.55
CA THR A 104 4.29 -2.83 5.78
C THR A 104 5.25 -3.99 5.87
N LEU A 105 5.91 -4.35 4.78
CA LEU A 105 6.76 -5.54 4.76
C LEU A 105 8.03 -5.31 5.57
N LYS A 106 8.51 -6.38 6.18
CA LYS A 106 9.72 -6.31 6.99
C LYS A 106 10.74 -7.31 6.49
N LYS A 107 11.96 -6.89 6.52
CA LYS A 107 13.05 -7.76 6.16
C LYS A 107 13.33 -8.79 7.22
#